data_b8c6076de4dfde8af7148ce1b44379ca
#
_entry.id   b8c6076de4dfde8af7148ce1b44379ca
#
_cell.length_a   1.000
_cell.length_b   1.000
_cell.length_c   1.000
_cell.angle_alpha   90.00
_cell.angle_beta   90.00
_cell.angle_gamma   90.00
#
_symmetry.space_group_name_H-M   'P 1'
#
loop_
_entity.id
_entity.type
_entity.pdbx_description
1 polymer ?
#
loop_
_entity_poly.entity_id
_entity_poly.type
_entity_poly.pdbx_seq_one_letter_code
_entity_poly.pdbx_strand_id
1 'polypeptide(L)'
;MKLIIAVIQPDKLSDVKEALTDTGVTKMTAANVIGCGQQMGYTEKYRGIRKEINLLKKVELRIAVNEDYVKPTVEAIIQGA
;
A
#
# COMPACT_ATOMS: atom_id res chain seq x y z
N MET A 1 -5.36 -14.89 14.64
CA MET A 1 -5.65 -13.63 13.95
C MET A 1 -4.38 -13.06 13.38
N LYS A 2 -4.42 -12.59 12.18
CA LYS A 2 -3.27 -12.05 11.50
C LYS A 2 -3.53 -10.60 11.11
N LEU A 3 -2.49 -9.80 11.14
CA LEU A 3 -2.59 -8.42 10.72
C LEU A 3 -1.88 -8.27 9.39
N ILE A 4 -2.61 -7.74 8.41
CA ILE A 4 -2.07 -7.50 7.09
C ILE A 4 -1.89 -6.00 6.94
N ILE A 5 -0.70 -5.59 6.56
CA ILE A 5 -0.42 -4.19 6.32
C ILE A 5 -0.04 -4.04 4.86
N ALA A 6 -0.73 -3.18 4.16
CA ALA A 6 -0.47 -2.95 2.74
C ALA A 6 -0.36 -1.46 2.47
N VAL A 7 0.60 -1.08 1.66
CA VAL A 7 0.76 0.32 1.27
C VAL A 7 0.42 0.41 -0.20
N ILE A 8 -0.55 1.23 -0.52
CA ILE A 8 -1.04 1.34 -1.89
C ILE A 8 -1.06 2.79 -2.33
N GLN A 9 -1.22 3.00 -3.60
CA GLN A 9 -1.36 4.34 -4.13
C GLN A 9 -2.74 4.87 -3.80
N PRO A 10 -2.87 6.16 -3.50
CA PRO A 10 -4.17 6.70 -3.08
C PRO A 10 -5.28 6.53 -4.11
N ASP A 11 -4.95 6.58 -5.39
CA ASP A 11 -5.94 6.46 -6.43
C ASP A 11 -6.43 5.02 -6.60
N LYS A 12 -5.79 4.07 -5.92
CA LYS A 12 -6.24 2.67 -5.98
C LYS A 12 -7.07 2.29 -4.77
N LEU A 13 -7.26 3.20 -3.84
CA LEU A 13 -7.95 2.87 -2.59
C LEU A 13 -9.36 2.34 -2.84
N SER A 14 -10.10 2.98 -3.73
CA SER A 14 -11.47 2.55 -4.00
C SER A 14 -11.51 1.15 -4.57
N ASP A 15 -10.61 0.85 -5.50
CA ASP A 15 -10.59 -0.46 -6.14
C ASP A 15 -10.20 -1.54 -5.15
N VAL A 16 -9.21 -1.27 -4.30
CA VAL A 16 -8.79 -2.23 -3.30
C VAL A 16 -9.90 -2.45 -2.29
N LYS A 17 -10.56 -1.38 -1.87
CA LYS A 17 -11.63 -1.47 -0.90
C LYS A 17 -12.77 -2.31 -1.46
N GLU A 18 -13.09 -2.11 -2.71
CA GLU A 18 -14.17 -2.86 -3.33
C GLU A 18 -13.80 -4.34 -3.43
N ALA A 19 -12.58 -4.66 -3.83
CA ALA A 19 -12.13 -6.03 -3.92
C ALA A 19 -12.15 -6.71 -2.55
N LEU A 20 -11.77 -5.98 -1.51
CA LEU A 20 -11.78 -6.54 -0.16
C LEU A 20 -13.20 -6.78 0.32
N THR A 21 -14.10 -5.87 0.03
CA THR A 21 -15.50 -6.02 0.41
C THR A 21 -16.11 -7.24 -0.28
N ASP A 22 -15.79 -7.44 -1.54
CA ASP A 22 -16.28 -8.60 -2.27
C ASP A 22 -15.74 -9.90 -1.70
N THR A 23 -14.60 -9.86 -1.06
CA THR A 23 -14.02 -11.05 -0.44
C THR A 23 -14.62 -11.30 0.95
N GLY A 24 -15.35 -10.35 1.46
CA GLY A 24 -15.96 -10.49 2.78
C GLY A 24 -15.23 -9.75 3.88
N VAL A 25 -14.20 -8.99 3.51
CA VAL A 25 -13.45 -8.22 4.51
C VAL A 25 -14.10 -6.86 4.58
N THR A 26 -14.69 -6.54 5.71
CA THR A 26 -15.42 -5.29 5.84
C THR A 26 -14.81 -4.36 6.85
N LYS A 27 -13.83 -4.82 7.63
CA LYS A 27 -13.22 -3.96 8.62
C LYS A 27 -11.78 -3.73 8.27
N MET A 28 -11.42 -2.49 8.06
CA MET A 28 -10.06 -2.14 7.76
C MET A 28 -9.82 -0.71 8.22
N THR A 29 -8.57 -0.40 8.48
CA THR A 29 -8.18 0.95 8.84
C THR A 29 -7.29 1.47 7.74
N ALA A 30 -7.51 2.70 7.34
CA ALA A 30 -6.70 3.32 6.32
C ALA A 30 -6.12 4.61 6.86
N ALA A 31 -4.87 4.85 6.58
CA ALA A 31 -4.19 6.07 7.01
C ALA A 31 -3.37 6.63 5.86
N ASN A 32 -3.30 7.94 5.77
CA ASN A 32 -2.45 8.57 4.80
C ASN A 32 -1.03 8.57 5.34
N VAL A 33 -0.11 8.12 4.52
CA VAL A 33 1.30 8.07 4.90
C VAL A 33 2.11 8.67 3.79
N ILE A 34 3.33 9.05 4.11
CA ILE A 34 4.23 9.60 3.13
C ILE A 34 5.42 8.69 3.02
N GLY A 35 5.65 8.20 1.82
CA GLY A 35 6.82 7.38 1.56
C GLY A 35 7.91 8.22 0.96
N CYS A 36 9.14 7.83 1.22
CA CYS A 36 10.29 8.49 0.65
C CYS A 36 11.01 7.51 -0.23
N GLY A 37 11.47 7.96 -1.36
CA GLY A 37 12.21 7.08 -2.22
C GLY A 37 12.93 7.85 -3.29
N GLN A 38 13.93 7.22 -3.83
CA GLN A 38 14.64 7.78 -4.93
C GLN A 38 13.93 7.44 -6.19
N GLN A 39 13.93 8.38 -7.11
CA GLN A 39 13.27 8.15 -8.35
C GLN A 39 14.10 7.20 -9.16
N MET A 40 13.46 6.26 -9.80
CA MET A 40 14.16 5.34 -10.56
C MET A 40 14.80 5.98 -11.71
N GLY A 41 15.93 5.63 -12.08
CA GLY A 41 16.65 6.24 -13.16
C GLY A 41 17.34 7.54 -12.83
N TYR A 42 17.14 8.06 -11.64
CA TYR A 42 17.74 9.27 -11.24
C TYR A 42 19.19 9.08 -11.03
N THR A 43 19.98 9.99 -11.53
CA THR A 43 21.28 9.82 -11.41
C THR A 43 21.82 10.75 -10.57
N GLU A 44 22.42 10.55 -9.75
CA GLU A 44 22.83 11.41 -8.95
C GLU A 44 24.10 11.56 -9.04
N LYS A 45 24.56 12.08 -9.17
CA LYS A 45 25.68 12.20 -9.36
C LYS A 45 26.36 12.83 -8.60
N TYR A 46 26.76 12.98 -8.21
CA TYR A 46 27.34 13.56 -7.63
C TYR A 46 28.00 13.87 -6.85
N ARG A 47 28.53 14.19 -6.54
CA ARG A 47 29.15 14.59 -5.92
C ARG A 47 28.69 15.25 -4.97
N GLY A 48 28.42 14.81 -4.23
CA GLY A 48 28.03 15.43 -3.22
C GLY A 48 26.79 15.95 -3.35
N ILE A 49 26.32 15.83 -4.19
CA ILE A 49 25.30 16.42 -4.41
C ILE A 49 24.20 16.05 -3.94
N ARG A 50 23.32 16.15 -3.94
CA ARG A 50 22.25 15.84 -3.43
C ARG A 50 21.55 14.86 -4.07
N LYS A 51 20.98 13.91 -3.49
CA LYS A 51 20.11 13.11 -4.08
C LYS A 51 18.80 13.63 -3.96
N GLU A 52 17.96 13.47 -4.88
CA GLU A 52 16.63 13.91 -4.81
C GLU A 52 15.82 12.85 -4.21
N ILE A 53 15.13 13.10 -3.15
CA ILE A 53 14.23 12.16 -2.50
C ILE A 53 12.84 12.64 -2.71
N ASN A 54 12.02 11.82 -3.33
CA ASN A 54 10.63 12.19 -3.57
C ASN A 54 9.78 11.77 -2.41
N LEU A 55 8.92 12.65 -1.97
CA LEU A 55 7.96 12.35 -0.94
C LEU A 55 6.68 11.97 -1.63
N LEU A 56 6.29 10.73 -1.48
CA LEU A 56 5.14 10.21 -2.20
C LEU A 56 4.01 9.95 -1.24
N LYS A 57 2.83 10.38 -1.60
CA LYS A 57 1.66 10.14 -0.77
C LYS A 57 1.19 8.72 -1.03
N LYS A 58 0.97 8.01 0.04
CA LYS A 58 0.49 6.63 -0.03
C LYS A 58 -0.59 6.43 1.00
N VAL A 59 -1.30 5.32 0.87
CA VAL A 59 -2.30 4.94 1.85
C VAL A 59 -1.89 3.62 2.44
N GLU A 60 -1.86 3.55 3.77
CA GLU A 60 -1.55 2.31 4.44
C GLU A 60 -2.84 1.69 4.93
N LEU A 61 -3.08 0.45 4.57
CA LEU A 61 -4.24 -0.28 5.03
C LEU A 61 -3.80 -1.29 6.08
N ARG A 62 -4.56 -1.39 7.15
CA ARG A 62 -4.34 -2.38 8.18
C ARG A 62 -5.60 -3.20 8.32
N ILE A 63 -5.47 -4.49 8.14
CA ILE A 63 -6.61 -5.39 8.13
C ILE A 63 -6.29 -6.57 9.01
N ALA A 64 -7.12 -6.80 10.03
CA ALA A 64 -6.94 -7.95 10.91
C ALA A 64 -7.94 -9.01 10.45
N VAL A 65 -7.45 -10.18 10.14
CA VAL A 65 -8.29 -11.26 9.64
C VAL A 65 -7.89 -12.58 10.27
N ASN A 66 -8.80 -13.53 10.24
CA ASN A 66 -8.49 -14.88 10.66
C ASN A 66 -7.61 -15.54 9.60
N GLU A 67 -6.96 -16.58 10.00
CA GLU A 67 -5.99 -17.23 9.14
C GLU A 67 -6.57 -17.67 7.80
N ASP A 68 -7.80 -18.13 7.76
CA ASP A 68 -8.43 -18.55 6.54
C ASP A 68 -8.64 -17.41 5.56
N TYR A 69 -8.65 -16.17 6.02
CA TYR A 69 -8.86 -15.04 5.17
C TYR A 69 -7.58 -14.36 4.71
N VAL A 70 -6.42 -14.84 5.18
CA VAL A 70 -5.17 -14.18 4.82
C VAL A 70 -4.93 -14.23 3.33
N LYS A 71 -5.03 -15.41 2.75
CA LYS A 71 -4.74 -15.57 1.33
C LYS A 71 -5.76 -14.81 0.46
N PRO A 72 -7.07 -14.95 0.70
CA PRO A 72 -8.03 -14.20 -0.09
C PRO A 72 -7.86 -12.68 0.05
N THR A 73 -7.49 -12.23 1.25
CA THR A 73 -7.29 -10.80 1.49
C THR A 73 -6.09 -10.29 0.71
N VAL A 74 -4.99 -11.01 0.74
CA VAL A 74 -3.79 -10.59 0.03
C VAL A 74 -4.07 -10.60 -1.48
N GLU A 75 -4.77 -11.58 -1.97
CA GLU A 75 -5.09 -11.65 -3.40
C GLU A 75 -6.01 -10.51 -3.81
N ALA A 76 -6.96 -10.15 -2.97
CA ALA A 76 -7.85 -9.03 -3.26
C ALA A 76 -7.08 -7.71 -3.34
N ILE A 77 -6.11 -7.52 -2.46
CA ILE A 77 -5.30 -6.31 -2.48
C ILE A 77 -4.48 -6.25 -3.77
N ILE A 78 -3.88 -7.36 -4.15
CA ILE A 78 -3.08 -7.40 -5.36
C ILE A 78 -3.95 -7.14 -6.58
N GLN A 79 -5.14 -7.69 -6.59
CA GLN A 79 -6.02 -7.52 -7.72
C GLN A 79 -6.51 -6.10 -7.85
N GLY A 80 -6.82 -5.45 -6.75
CA GLY A 80 -7.32 -4.08 -6.77
C GLY A 80 -6.24 -3.03 -6.97
N ALA A 81 -5.03 -3.35 -6.60
CA ALA A 81 -3.92 -2.40 -6.74
C ALA A 81 -3.23 -2.49 -8.13
#